data_7fd3fbe6bc27171560402570cba562d4
#
_entry.id   7fd3fbe6bc27171560402570cba562d4
#
_cell.length_a   1.000
_cell.length_b   1.000
_cell.length_c   1.000
_cell.angle_alpha   90.00
_cell.angle_beta   90.00
_cell.angle_gamma   90.00
#
_symmetry.space_group_name_H-M   'P 1'
#
loop_
_entity.id
_entity.type
_entity.pdbx_description
1 polymer ?
#
loop_
_entity_poly.entity_id
_entity_poly.type
_entity_poly.pdbx_seq_one_letter_code
_entity_poly.pdbx_strand_id
1 'polypeptide(L)'
;MSTPKHIAIILDGNGRWAKSKGMPRNYGHTVGAKNVENICKAANDLGVKYLTLYAFSTENWNRPESEVAALMKLLESYLKNCIKTANKNNMRVRVIGEISRLSENFQEKIRNLEEVSSVNTGLNLTIAINYGSRDEMIRAVKHMIADHDDGKLSADDIDADTFSSYLDTKELPDPDLLIRTSGEQRLSNYLLWQLAYAEFYFTDVPWPAFDKNELKKAIDAYNKRDRRFGGLKETNDTEDK
;
A
#
# COMPACT_ATOMS: atom_id res chain seq x y z
N MET A 1 -9.57 2.65 22.19
CA MET A 1 -8.51 2.88 21.18
C MET A 1 -9.12 2.60 19.82
N SER A 2 -9.02 3.50 18.87
CA SER A 2 -9.53 3.27 17.51
C SER A 2 -8.43 2.63 16.66
N THR A 3 -8.74 1.52 16.00
CA THR A 3 -7.81 0.93 15.02
C THR A 3 -7.88 1.75 13.73
N PRO A 4 -6.74 2.14 13.09
CA PRO A 4 -6.77 2.75 11.77
C PRO A 4 -7.51 1.83 10.81
N LYS A 5 -8.43 2.39 10.02
CA LYS A 5 -9.24 1.63 9.06
C LYS A 5 -8.37 1.14 7.91
N HIS A 6 -7.45 1.99 7.43
CA HIS A 6 -6.55 1.70 6.32
C HIS A 6 -5.09 2.00 6.71
N ILE A 7 -4.23 1.00 6.57
CA ILE A 7 -2.78 1.12 6.77
C ILE A 7 -2.06 0.92 5.44
N ALA A 8 -1.17 1.85 5.08
CA ALA A 8 -0.25 1.71 3.95
C ALA A 8 1.16 1.40 4.47
N ILE A 9 1.89 0.46 3.85
CA ILE A 9 3.24 0.08 4.30
C ILE A 9 4.23 0.09 3.15
N ILE A 10 5.37 0.79 3.33
CA ILE A 10 6.54 0.71 2.46
C ILE A 10 7.48 -0.38 3.01
N LEU A 11 7.64 -1.46 2.25
CA LEU A 11 8.35 -2.69 2.63
C LEU A 11 9.87 -2.56 2.45
N ASP A 12 10.51 -1.64 3.21
CA ASP A 12 11.94 -1.34 3.05
C ASP A 12 12.84 -2.21 3.94
N GLY A 13 14.11 -2.33 3.52
CA GLY A 13 15.17 -2.98 4.28
C GLY A 13 15.44 -4.45 3.97
N ASN A 14 14.73 -5.07 3.02
CA ASN A 14 14.93 -6.49 2.67
C ASN A 14 16.39 -6.83 2.36
N GLY A 15 17.02 -6.07 1.46
CA GLY A 15 18.41 -6.33 1.05
C GLY A 15 19.42 -6.00 2.15
N ARG A 16 19.21 -4.95 2.94
CA ARG A 16 20.06 -4.56 4.07
C ARG A 16 20.02 -5.63 5.16
N TRP A 17 18.83 -6.11 5.48
CA TRP A 17 18.63 -7.20 6.45
C TRP A 17 19.33 -8.50 6.02
N ALA A 18 19.21 -8.91 4.76
CA ALA A 18 19.91 -10.09 4.26
C ALA A 18 21.43 -9.92 4.38
N LYS A 19 21.96 -8.76 3.98
CA LYS A 19 23.40 -8.46 4.09
C LYS A 19 23.89 -8.51 5.54
N SER A 20 23.12 -8.01 6.52
CA SER A 20 23.49 -8.09 7.95
C SER A 20 23.51 -9.52 8.49
N LYS A 21 22.90 -10.48 7.76
CA LYS A 21 22.93 -11.92 8.07
C LYS A 21 23.96 -12.70 7.23
N GLY A 22 24.81 -12.01 6.46
CA GLY A 22 25.75 -12.67 5.54
C GLY A 22 25.06 -13.33 4.33
N MET A 23 23.82 -12.98 4.03
CA MET A 23 23.00 -13.60 2.99
C MET A 23 22.89 -12.68 1.74
N PRO A 24 22.69 -13.27 0.54
CA PRO A 24 22.43 -12.51 -0.67
C PRO A 24 21.17 -11.64 -0.55
N ARG A 25 21.13 -10.48 -1.23
CA ARG A 25 19.99 -9.54 -1.20
C ARG A 25 18.64 -10.22 -1.52
N ASN A 26 18.62 -11.12 -2.50
CA ASN A 26 17.42 -11.85 -2.92
C ASN A 26 16.83 -12.73 -1.81
N TYR A 27 17.65 -13.23 -0.89
CA TYR A 27 17.17 -13.97 0.29
C TYR A 27 16.28 -13.07 1.16
N GLY A 28 16.67 -11.80 1.37
CA GLY A 28 15.88 -10.85 2.13
C GLY A 28 14.50 -10.59 1.49
N HIS A 29 14.45 -10.47 0.17
CA HIS A 29 13.18 -10.32 -0.56
C HIS A 29 12.28 -11.56 -0.43
N THR A 30 12.87 -12.76 -0.45
CA THR A 30 12.13 -14.02 -0.23
C THR A 30 11.52 -14.08 1.18
N VAL A 31 12.31 -13.70 2.20
CA VAL A 31 11.79 -13.64 3.59
C VAL A 31 10.74 -12.55 3.73
N GLY A 32 10.96 -11.38 3.13
CA GLY A 32 9.99 -10.28 3.13
C GLY A 32 8.68 -10.64 2.46
N ALA A 33 8.71 -11.40 1.36
CA ALA A 33 7.49 -11.90 0.71
C ALA A 33 6.68 -12.85 1.62
N LYS A 34 7.36 -13.73 2.37
CA LYS A 34 6.71 -14.59 3.37
C LYS A 34 6.12 -13.78 4.52
N ASN A 35 6.77 -12.68 4.90
CA ASN A 35 6.29 -11.82 5.99
C ASN A 35 4.99 -11.10 5.65
N VAL A 36 4.65 -10.90 4.37
CA VAL A 36 3.37 -10.31 3.95
C VAL A 36 2.20 -11.08 4.54
N GLU A 37 2.21 -12.42 4.48
CA GLU A 37 1.12 -13.25 5.04
C GLU A 37 0.97 -13.05 6.56
N ASN A 38 2.10 -12.99 7.29
CA ASN A 38 2.10 -12.77 8.74
C ASN A 38 1.49 -11.41 9.10
N ILE A 39 1.84 -10.36 8.35
CA ILE A 39 1.32 -9.01 8.59
C ILE A 39 -0.13 -8.87 8.16
N CYS A 40 -0.56 -9.49 7.07
CA CYS A 40 -1.98 -9.55 6.70
C CYS A 40 -2.81 -10.17 7.82
N LYS A 41 -2.37 -11.31 8.37
CA LYS A 41 -3.04 -11.96 9.49
C LYS A 41 -3.04 -11.07 10.74
N ALA A 42 -1.90 -10.47 11.07
CA ALA A 42 -1.79 -9.56 12.21
C ALA A 42 -2.69 -8.33 12.07
N ALA A 43 -2.75 -7.72 10.87
CA ALA A 43 -3.62 -6.60 10.57
C ALA A 43 -5.10 -6.95 10.74
N ASN A 44 -5.52 -8.10 10.19
CA ASN A 44 -6.89 -8.60 10.35
C ASN A 44 -7.24 -8.86 11.83
N ASP A 45 -6.33 -9.51 12.60
CA ASP A 45 -6.50 -9.77 14.02
C ASP A 45 -6.62 -8.48 14.84
N LEU A 46 -5.95 -7.40 14.40
CA LEU A 46 -5.98 -6.08 15.06
C LEU A 46 -7.16 -5.21 14.58
N GLY A 47 -8.01 -5.73 13.68
CA GLY A 47 -9.22 -5.06 13.23
C GLY A 47 -9.03 -4.08 12.07
N VAL A 48 -7.86 -4.04 11.44
CA VAL A 48 -7.58 -3.26 10.22
C VAL A 48 -8.47 -3.79 9.09
N LYS A 49 -9.07 -2.89 8.29
CA LYS A 49 -9.97 -3.25 7.18
C LYS A 49 -9.30 -3.21 5.83
N TYR A 50 -8.33 -2.32 5.65
CA TYR A 50 -7.60 -2.12 4.41
C TYR A 50 -6.10 -2.09 4.69
N LEU A 51 -5.33 -2.83 3.90
CA LEU A 51 -3.88 -2.88 3.99
C LEU A 51 -3.30 -2.71 2.59
N THR A 52 -2.53 -1.64 2.36
CA THR A 52 -1.86 -1.42 1.08
C THR A 52 -0.35 -1.58 1.24
N LEU A 53 0.26 -2.42 0.42
CA LEU A 53 1.68 -2.76 0.49
C LEU A 53 2.42 -2.32 -0.77
N TYR A 54 3.53 -1.57 -0.60
CA TYR A 54 4.39 -1.14 -1.70
C TYR A 54 5.40 -2.22 -2.06
N ALA A 55 5.05 -3.08 -3.02
CA ALA A 55 5.85 -4.25 -3.37
C ALA A 55 6.92 -3.97 -4.45
N PHE A 56 6.58 -3.15 -5.48
CA PHE A 56 7.50 -2.80 -6.56
C PHE A 56 7.13 -1.42 -7.14
N SER A 57 8.08 -0.48 -7.07
CA SER A 57 7.90 0.87 -7.60
C SER A 57 8.35 1.00 -9.05
N THR A 58 7.86 2.03 -9.77
CA THR A 58 8.34 2.39 -11.10
C THR A 58 9.85 2.67 -11.13
N GLU A 59 10.43 3.21 -10.05
CA GLU A 59 11.87 3.47 -9.93
C GLU A 59 12.70 2.19 -9.78
N ASN A 60 12.08 1.06 -9.39
CA ASN A 60 12.81 -0.20 -9.22
C ASN A 60 13.30 -0.79 -10.54
N TRP A 61 12.75 -0.37 -11.69
CA TRP A 61 13.27 -0.74 -13.01
C TRP A 61 14.71 -0.23 -13.25
N ASN A 62 15.16 0.79 -12.52
CA ASN A 62 16.53 1.31 -12.59
C ASN A 62 17.56 0.44 -11.82
N ARG A 63 17.12 -0.65 -11.18
CA ARG A 63 18.02 -1.61 -10.51
C ARG A 63 18.70 -2.50 -11.54
N PRO A 64 19.79 -3.19 -11.15
CA PRO A 64 20.41 -4.20 -12.01
C PRO A 64 19.38 -5.19 -12.55
N GLU A 65 19.44 -5.50 -13.84
CA GLU A 65 18.48 -6.35 -14.54
C GLU A 65 18.28 -7.71 -13.84
N SER A 66 19.35 -8.31 -13.34
CA SER A 66 19.30 -9.57 -12.58
C SER A 66 18.49 -9.45 -11.28
N GLU A 67 18.55 -8.29 -10.60
CA GLU A 67 17.74 -8.04 -9.38
C GLU A 67 16.27 -7.85 -9.77
N VAL A 68 15.98 -7.09 -10.83
CA VAL A 68 14.62 -6.88 -11.35
C VAL A 68 13.99 -8.21 -11.76
N ALA A 69 14.69 -9.03 -12.54
CA ALA A 69 14.19 -10.34 -12.97
C ALA A 69 13.89 -11.26 -11.77
N ALA A 70 14.76 -11.27 -10.76
CA ALA A 70 14.54 -12.05 -9.53
C ALA A 70 13.32 -11.55 -8.74
N LEU A 71 13.11 -10.22 -8.65
CA LEU A 71 11.95 -9.63 -7.99
C LEU A 71 10.65 -9.94 -8.73
N MET A 72 10.62 -9.83 -10.06
CA MET A 72 9.46 -10.17 -10.88
C MET A 72 9.07 -11.64 -10.71
N LYS A 73 10.05 -12.55 -10.76
CA LYS A 73 9.83 -13.99 -10.52
C LYS A 73 9.28 -14.27 -9.12
N LEU A 74 9.77 -13.55 -8.11
CA LEU A 74 9.30 -13.67 -6.73
C LEU A 74 7.85 -13.18 -6.59
N LEU A 75 7.51 -12.01 -7.17
CA LEU A 75 6.16 -11.45 -7.17
C LEU A 75 5.18 -12.39 -7.89
N GLU A 76 5.57 -12.91 -9.04
CA GLU A 76 4.75 -13.88 -9.79
C GLU A 76 4.47 -15.16 -8.99
N SER A 77 5.49 -15.69 -8.32
CA SER A 77 5.36 -16.85 -7.42
C SER A 77 4.47 -16.54 -6.22
N TYR A 78 4.60 -15.33 -5.65
CA TYR A 78 3.77 -14.87 -4.54
C TYR A 78 2.29 -14.80 -4.94
N LEU A 79 1.96 -14.18 -6.07
CA LEU A 79 0.57 -14.06 -6.55
C LEU A 79 -0.08 -15.43 -6.77
N LYS A 80 0.67 -16.39 -7.36
CA LYS A 80 0.18 -17.75 -7.54
C LYS A 80 -0.21 -18.43 -6.22
N ASN A 81 0.56 -18.21 -5.16
CA ASN A 81 0.29 -18.78 -3.84
C ASN A 81 -0.77 -17.96 -3.07
N CYS A 82 -0.87 -16.66 -3.38
CA CYS A 82 -1.76 -15.73 -2.71
C CYS A 82 -3.23 -16.12 -2.85
N ILE A 83 -3.65 -16.75 -3.95
CA ILE A 83 -5.03 -17.23 -4.15
C ILE A 83 -5.46 -18.17 -3.01
N LYS A 84 -4.64 -19.17 -2.70
CA LYS A 84 -4.95 -20.13 -1.61
C LYS A 84 -4.99 -19.43 -0.25
N THR A 85 -4.02 -18.53 0.00
CA THR A 85 -3.93 -17.78 1.25
C THR A 85 -5.08 -16.79 1.40
N ALA A 86 -5.48 -16.11 0.31
CA ALA A 86 -6.59 -15.16 0.29
C ALA A 86 -7.91 -15.85 0.68
N ASN A 87 -8.25 -16.96 0.04
CA ASN A 87 -9.48 -17.69 0.35
C ASN A 87 -9.46 -18.29 1.75
N LYS A 88 -8.33 -18.88 2.17
CA LYS A 88 -8.18 -19.44 3.53
C LYS A 88 -8.38 -18.39 4.64
N ASN A 89 -7.91 -17.17 4.40
CA ASN A 89 -7.96 -16.09 5.39
C ASN A 89 -9.08 -15.07 5.11
N ASN A 90 -10.01 -15.37 4.21
CA ASN A 90 -11.11 -14.48 3.81
C ASN A 90 -10.63 -13.07 3.42
N MET A 91 -9.53 -12.98 2.65
CA MET A 91 -8.96 -11.71 2.19
C MET A 91 -9.40 -11.41 0.76
N ARG A 92 -9.84 -10.18 0.50
CA ARG A 92 -10.05 -9.64 -0.85
C ARG A 92 -8.74 -9.00 -1.29
N VAL A 93 -8.19 -9.44 -2.42
CA VAL A 93 -6.91 -8.95 -2.93
C VAL A 93 -7.11 -8.11 -4.17
N ARG A 94 -6.38 -7.01 -4.28
CA ARG A 94 -6.35 -6.09 -5.41
C ARG A 94 -4.90 -5.73 -5.73
N VAL A 95 -4.62 -5.44 -6.99
CA VAL A 95 -3.34 -4.91 -7.45
C VAL A 95 -3.54 -3.52 -8.04
N ILE A 96 -2.67 -2.58 -7.68
CA ILE A 96 -2.64 -1.22 -8.26
C ILE A 96 -1.28 -0.96 -8.92
N GLY A 97 -1.27 -0.04 -9.89
CA GLY A 97 -0.09 0.34 -10.67
C GLY A 97 -0.25 0.04 -12.16
N GLU A 98 0.76 0.39 -12.95
CA GLU A 98 0.74 0.23 -14.41
C GLU A 98 1.05 -1.22 -14.80
N ILE A 99 0.04 -2.09 -14.71
CA ILE A 99 0.18 -3.54 -14.94
C ILE A 99 0.32 -3.90 -16.43
N SER A 100 -0.07 -3.02 -17.37
CA SER A 100 0.03 -3.29 -18.81
C SER A 100 1.47 -3.49 -19.28
N ARG A 101 2.45 -2.97 -18.54
CA ARG A 101 3.90 -3.16 -18.79
C ARG A 101 4.44 -4.51 -18.31
N LEU A 102 3.65 -5.28 -17.56
CA LEU A 102 4.03 -6.60 -17.10
C LEU A 102 3.74 -7.64 -18.20
N SER A 103 4.37 -8.81 -18.12
CA SER A 103 4.08 -9.89 -19.07
C SER A 103 2.60 -10.30 -19.02
N GLU A 104 2.06 -10.73 -20.17
CA GLU A 104 0.66 -11.15 -20.28
C GLU A 104 0.28 -12.24 -19.25
N ASN A 105 1.14 -13.24 -19.09
CA ASN A 105 0.98 -14.27 -18.07
C ASN A 105 0.91 -13.70 -16.64
N PHE A 106 1.67 -12.63 -16.34
CA PHE A 106 1.60 -11.98 -15.03
C PHE A 106 0.28 -11.21 -14.85
N GLN A 107 -0.15 -10.47 -15.89
CA GLN A 107 -1.44 -9.77 -15.89
C GLN A 107 -2.62 -10.74 -15.70
N GLU A 108 -2.58 -11.90 -16.37
CA GLU A 108 -3.61 -12.94 -16.22
C GLU A 108 -3.68 -13.48 -14.78
N LYS A 109 -2.52 -13.70 -14.14
CA LYS A 109 -2.47 -14.12 -12.73
C LYS A 109 -3.03 -13.07 -11.78
N ILE A 110 -2.83 -11.78 -12.07
CA ILE A 110 -3.43 -10.68 -11.31
C ILE A 110 -4.95 -10.73 -11.46
N ARG A 111 -5.46 -10.74 -12.69
CA ARG A 111 -6.91 -10.79 -12.95
C ARG A 111 -7.58 -11.97 -12.25
N ASN A 112 -6.99 -13.16 -12.38
CA ASN A 112 -7.51 -14.38 -11.72
C ASN A 112 -7.50 -14.28 -10.19
N LEU A 113 -6.45 -13.69 -9.59
CA LEU A 113 -6.38 -13.47 -8.14
C LEU A 113 -7.47 -12.52 -7.66
N GLU A 114 -7.67 -11.41 -8.36
CA GLU A 114 -8.71 -10.41 -8.04
C GLU A 114 -10.11 -11.01 -8.16
N GLU A 115 -10.39 -11.72 -9.26
CA GLU A 115 -11.67 -12.38 -9.50
C GLU A 115 -11.99 -13.42 -8.41
N VAL A 116 -11.07 -14.36 -8.17
CA VAL A 116 -11.28 -15.46 -7.21
C VAL A 116 -11.41 -14.95 -5.78
N SER A 117 -10.73 -13.85 -5.42
CA SER A 117 -10.80 -13.26 -4.08
C SER A 117 -11.92 -12.22 -3.91
N SER A 118 -12.62 -11.84 -4.98
CA SER A 118 -13.65 -10.78 -4.95
C SER A 118 -14.79 -11.04 -3.99
N VAL A 119 -15.12 -12.33 -3.79
CA VAL A 119 -16.20 -12.79 -2.89
C VAL A 119 -15.84 -12.75 -1.41
N ASN A 120 -14.56 -12.55 -1.08
CA ASN A 120 -14.09 -12.50 0.30
C ASN A 120 -14.45 -11.16 0.94
N THR A 121 -14.79 -11.19 2.23
CA THR A 121 -15.36 -10.05 2.97
C THR A 121 -14.50 -9.58 4.16
N GLY A 122 -13.34 -10.19 4.37
CA GLY A 122 -12.42 -9.85 5.46
C GLY A 122 -11.48 -8.69 5.11
N LEU A 123 -10.18 -8.87 5.35
CA LEU A 123 -9.16 -7.86 5.05
C LEU A 123 -9.09 -7.57 3.54
N ASN A 124 -9.17 -6.29 3.18
CA ASN A 124 -8.86 -5.83 1.82
C ASN A 124 -7.35 -5.59 1.71
N LEU A 125 -6.67 -6.47 0.98
CA LEU A 125 -5.23 -6.36 0.71
C LEU A 125 -5.02 -5.73 -0.67
N THR A 126 -4.35 -4.59 -0.74
CA THR A 126 -3.91 -3.97 -1.99
C THR A 126 -2.40 -4.09 -2.13
N ILE A 127 -1.93 -4.55 -3.28
CA ILE A 127 -0.51 -4.72 -3.59
C ILE A 127 -0.15 -3.76 -4.72
N ALA A 128 0.70 -2.77 -4.42
CA ALA A 128 1.20 -1.82 -5.40
C ALA A 128 2.39 -2.42 -6.15
N ILE A 129 2.19 -2.74 -7.43
CA ILE A 129 3.18 -3.36 -8.34
C ILE A 129 3.36 -2.48 -9.56
N ASN A 130 4.60 -2.18 -9.91
CA ASN A 130 4.91 -1.20 -10.95
C ASN A 130 4.16 0.12 -10.73
N TYR A 131 4.12 0.54 -9.47
CA TYR A 131 3.36 1.69 -9.01
C TYR A 131 4.29 2.89 -8.75
N GLY A 132 3.81 4.07 -9.10
CA GLY A 132 4.36 5.35 -8.72
C GLY A 132 3.24 6.38 -8.73
N SER A 133 3.08 7.16 -7.65
CA SER A 133 1.95 8.08 -7.53
C SER A 133 1.94 9.16 -8.62
N ARG A 134 3.12 9.65 -9.04
CA ARG A 134 3.20 10.62 -10.15
C ARG A 134 2.74 10.00 -11.47
N ASP A 135 3.09 8.73 -11.74
CA ASP A 135 2.63 8.00 -12.92
C ASP A 135 1.10 7.77 -12.85
N GLU A 136 0.59 7.36 -11.70
CA GLU A 136 -0.85 7.20 -11.46
C GLU A 136 -1.62 8.50 -11.75
N MET A 137 -1.17 9.64 -11.20
CA MET A 137 -1.78 10.95 -11.43
C MET A 137 -1.79 11.34 -12.90
N ILE A 138 -0.69 11.10 -13.63
CA ILE A 138 -0.62 11.38 -15.07
C ILE A 138 -1.56 10.47 -15.86
N ARG A 139 -1.71 9.20 -15.48
CA ARG A 139 -2.69 8.29 -16.09
C ARG A 139 -4.12 8.76 -15.84
N ALA A 140 -4.43 9.17 -14.60
CA ALA A 140 -5.73 9.75 -14.25
C ALA A 140 -6.06 10.97 -15.11
N VAL A 141 -5.14 11.94 -15.23
CA VAL A 141 -5.33 13.13 -16.08
C VAL A 141 -5.58 12.75 -17.54
N LYS A 142 -4.86 11.76 -18.08
CA LYS A 142 -5.07 11.30 -19.48
C LYS A 142 -6.47 10.68 -19.65
N HIS A 143 -6.95 9.91 -18.69
CA HIS A 143 -8.31 9.35 -18.74
C HIS A 143 -9.38 10.45 -18.63
N MET A 144 -9.17 11.47 -17.78
CA MET A 144 -10.08 12.61 -17.66
C MET A 144 -10.16 13.42 -18.97
N ILE A 145 -9.01 13.62 -19.64
CA ILE A 145 -8.99 14.28 -20.95
C ILE A 145 -9.78 13.46 -21.98
N ALA A 146 -9.58 12.15 -22.03
CA ALA A 146 -10.31 11.29 -22.95
C ALA A 146 -11.83 11.32 -22.68
N ASP A 147 -12.25 11.27 -21.41
CA ASP A 147 -13.66 11.36 -21.04
C ASP A 147 -14.25 12.76 -21.30
N HIS A 148 -13.44 13.81 -21.19
CA HIS A 148 -13.84 15.17 -21.59
C HIS A 148 -14.06 15.26 -23.12
N ASP A 149 -13.14 14.74 -23.92
CA ASP A 149 -13.25 14.74 -25.38
C ASP A 149 -14.46 13.90 -25.86
N ASP A 150 -14.80 12.84 -25.13
CA ASP A 150 -15.99 12.01 -25.34
C ASP A 150 -17.29 12.65 -24.81
N GLY A 151 -17.24 13.83 -24.18
CA GLY A 151 -18.40 14.51 -23.60
C GLY A 151 -18.96 13.89 -22.33
N LYS A 152 -18.20 13.00 -21.68
CA LYS A 152 -18.59 12.30 -20.42
C LYS A 152 -18.21 13.10 -19.16
N LEU A 153 -17.27 14.04 -19.28
CA LEU A 153 -16.74 14.85 -18.19
C LEU A 153 -16.71 16.32 -18.62
N SER A 154 -17.32 17.22 -17.83
CA SER A 154 -17.13 18.67 -18.00
C SER A 154 -15.90 19.14 -17.22
N ALA A 155 -15.18 20.13 -17.75
CA ALA A 155 -14.09 20.76 -17.02
C ALA A 155 -14.55 21.42 -15.70
N ASP A 156 -15.78 21.92 -15.67
CA ASP A 156 -16.39 22.53 -14.48
C ASP A 156 -16.74 21.52 -13.38
N ASP A 157 -16.84 20.22 -13.71
CA ASP A 157 -17.11 19.13 -12.75
C ASP A 157 -15.83 18.54 -12.13
N ILE A 158 -14.66 19.08 -12.50
CA ILE A 158 -13.38 18.59 -11.99
C ILE A 158 -13.09 19.18 -10.61
N ASP A 159 -13.22 18.34 -9.59
CA ASP A 159 -12.84 18.62 -8.21
C ASP A 159 -11.95 17.48 -7.64
N ALA A 160 -11.65 17.53 -6.35
CA ALA A 160 -10.81 16.55 -5.69
C ALA A 160 -11.43 15.13 -5.68
N ASP A 161 -12.75 15.04 -5.53
CA ASP A 161 -13.48 13.78 -5.52
C ASP A 161 -13.52 13.16 -6.93
N THR A 162 -13.80 13.97 -7.94
CA THR A 162 -13.74 13.60 -9.35
C THR A 162 -12.36 13.09 -9.70
N PHE A 163 -11.28 13.82 -9.35
CA PHE A 163 -9.91 13.37 -9.59
C PHE A 163 -9.61 12.04 -8.90
N SER A 164 -10.01 11.88 -7.63
CA SER A 164 -9.82 10.65 -6.86
C SER A 164 -10.51 9.45 -7.52
N SER A 165 -11.64 9.66 -8.20
CA SER A 165 -12.38 8.60 -8.92
C SER A 165 -11.64 8.05 -10.14
N TYR A 166 -10.62 8.74 -10.64
CA TYR A 166 -9.76 8.30 -11.75
C TYR A 166 -8.46 7.63 -11.28
N LEU A 167 -8.16 7.64 -9.98
CA LEU A 167 -6.99 6.98 -9.42
C LEU A 167 -7.19 5.45 -9.33
N ASP A 168 -6.09 4.70 -9.28
CA ASP A 168 -6.11 3.25 -9.08
C ASP A 168 -6.79 2.85 -7.75
N THR A 169 -6.81 3.77 -6.79
CA THR A 169 -7.36 3.62 -5.44
C THR A 169 -8.82 4.05 -5.30
N LYS A 170 -9.52 4.38 -6.37
CA LYS A 170 -10.88 4.96 -6.39
C LYS A 170 -11.94 4.23 -5.53
N GLU A 171 -11.76 2.94 -5.25
CA GLU A 171 -12.67 2.15 -4.42
C GLU A 171 -12.14 1.91 -3.00
N LEU A 172 -11.04 2.55 -2.64
CA LEU A 172 -10.40 2.42 -1.34
C LEU A 172 -10.55 3.72 -0.56
N PRO A 173 -10.77 3.67 0.75
CA PRO A 173 -10.60 4.88 1.58
C PRO A 173 -9.12 5.27 1.60
N ASP A 174 -8.84 6.54 1.80
CA ASP A 174 -7.46 7.00 2.01
C ASP A 174 -6.84 6.34 3.24
N PRO A 175 -5.50 6.13 3.25
CA PRO A 175 -4.81 5.58 4.41
C PRO A 175 -4.88 6.51 5.62
N ASP A 176 -5.23 5.95 6.78
CA ASP A 176 -5.12 6.64 8.07
C ASP A 176 -3.68 6.69 8.56
N LEU A 177 -2.90 5.63 8.28
CA LEU A 177 -1.55 5.44 8.77
C LEU A 177 -0.64 4.93 7.67
N LEU A 178 0.47 5.64 7.43
CA LEU A 178 1.59 5.14 6.65
C LEU A 178 2.68 4.61 7.58
N ILE A 179 3.16 3.41 7.32
CA ILE A 179 4.31 2.82 7.99
C ILE A 179 5.45 2.67 6.98
N ARG A 180 6.67 3.10 7.34
CA ARG A 180 7.87 2.77 6.59
C ARG A 180 8.90 2.12 7.49
N THR A 181 9.41 0.96 7.06
CA THR A 181 10.41 0.17 7.75
C THR A 181 11.83 0.58 7.38
N SER A 182 12.82 0.23 8.22
CA SER A 182 14.25 0.35 7.93
C SER A 182 14.85 1.75 7.99
N GLY A 183 14.25 2.67 8.80
CA GLY A 183 14.84 3.96 9.19
C GLY A 183 14.76 5.10 8.17
N GLU A 184 14.24 4.83 6.96
CA GLU A 184 14.10 5.86 5.93
C GLU A 184 12.83 6.69 6.12
N GLN A 185 12.94 8.03 6.02
CA GLN A 185 11.85 8.99 6.28
C GLN A 185 11.45 9.75 5.01
N ARG A 186 11.06 9.03 3.99
CA ARG A 186 10.55 9.57 2.71
C ARG A 186 9.45 8.69 2.14
N LEU A 187 8.58 9.25 1.29
CA LEU A 187 7.45 8.55 0.68
C LEU A 187 7.83 7.75 -0.57
N SER A 188 8.93 8.08 -1.22
CA SER A 188 9.41 7.39 -2.42
C SER A 188 8.33 7.23 -3.50
N ASN A 189 7.61 8.32 -3.80
CA ASN A 189 6.56 8.35 -4.82
C ASN A 189 5.38 7.37 -4.55
N TYR A 190 5.09 7.10 -3.27
CA TYR A 190 4.02 6.20 -2.86
C TYR A 190 2.80 6.97 -2.36
N LEU A 191 1.64 6.76 -2.98
CA LEU A 191 0.32 7.26 -2.59
C LEU A 191 0.29 8.75 -2.22
N LEU A 192 0.96 9.63 -3.00
CA LEU A 192 1.14 11.05 -2.63
C LEU A 192 -0.18 11.79 -2.47
N TRP A 193 -1.16 11.51 -3.32
CA TRP A 193 -2.51 12.08 -3.22
C TRP A 193 -3.25 11.58 -1.98
N GLN A 194 -3.28 10.27 -1.81
CA GLN A 194 -4.07 9.58 -0.79
C GLN A 194 -3.50 9.76 0.63
N LEU A 195 -2.23 10.12 0.76
CA LEU A 195 -1.56 10.30 2.07
C LEU A 195 -1.65 11.74 2.60
N ALA A 196 -2.43 12.62 1.95
CA ALA A 196 -2.53 14.03 2.32
C ALA A 196 -2.85 14.28 3.80
N TYR A 197 -3.65 13.42 4.42
CA TYR A 197 -4.05 13.51 5.83
C TYR A 197 -3.68 12.28 6.66
N ALA A 198 -2.80 11.41 6.13
CA ALA A 198 -2.35 10.23 6.85
C ALA A 198 -1.35 10.59 7.96
N GLU A 199 -1.38 9.84 9.06
CA GLU A 199 -0.32 9.85 10.06
C GLU A 199 0.86 8.99 9.60
N PHE A 200 2.10 9.40 9.92
CA PHE A 200 3.31 8.68 9.49
C PHE A 200 4.00 8.03 10.68
N TYR A 201 4.39 6.77 10.52
CA TYR A 201 5.20 6.02 11.47
C TYR A 201 6.44 5.45 10.79
N PHE A 202 7.61 5.88 11.22
CA PHE A 202 8.90 5.40 10.74
C PHE A 202 9.55 4.52 11.80
N THR A 203 10.10 3.36 11.39
CA THR A 203 10.78 2.43 12.29
C THR A 203 12.09 1.94 11.69
N ASP A 204 13.11 1.77 12.54
CA ASP A 204 14.41 1.20 12.14
C ASP A 204 14.33 -0.30 11.86
N VAL A 205 13.27 -0.98 12.31
CA VAL A 205 13.07 -2.41 12.10
C VAL A 205 12.90 -2.68 10.60
N PRO A 206 13.75 -3.52 9.97
CA PRO A 206 13.62 -3.86 8.55
C PRO A 206 12.41 -4.76 8.31
N TRP A 207 11.81 -4.66 7.11
CA TRP A 207 10.59 -5.40 6.75
C TRP A 207 10.63 -6.90 7.08
N PRO A 208 11.70 -7.68 6.81
CA PRO A 208 11.73 -9.11 7.15
C PRO A 208 11.64 -9.41 8.67
N ALA A 209 11.92 -8.42 9.52
CA ALA A 209 11.86 -8.53 10.98
C ALA A 209 10.65 -7.76 11.59
N PHE A 210 9.85 -7.09 10.76
CA PHE A 210 8.66 -6.36 11.18
C PHE A 210 7.53 -7.35 11.46
N ASP A 211 7.17 -7.54 12.72
CA ASP A 211 6.19 -8.51 13.18
C ASP A 211 4.87 -7.87 13.67
N LYS A 212 3.98 -8.69 14.25
CA LYS A 212 2.71 -8.24 14.84
C LYS A 212 2.92 -7.22 15.98
N ASN A 213 3.99 -7.35 16.75
CA ASN A 213 4.27 -6.43 17.87
C ASN A 213 4.70 -5.07 17.34
N GLU A 214 5.50 -5.05 16.27
CA GLU A 214 5.89 -3.80 15.59
C GLU A 214 4.69 -3.13 14.93
N LEU A 215 3.79 -3.88 14.28
CA LEU A 215 2.54 -3.34 13.75
C LEU A 215 1.67 -2.74 14.87
N LYS A 216 1.58 -3.43 16.02
CA LYS A 216 0.84 -2.92 17.17
C LYS A 216 1.46 -1.64 17.71
N LYS A 217 2.80 -1.52 17.81
CA LYS A 217 3.47 -0.27 18.22
C LYS A 217 3.12 0.90 17.29
N ALA A 218 3.05 0.66 15.97
CA ALA A 218 2.66 1.69 15.02
C ALA A 218 1.21 2.14 15.24
N ILE A 219 0.29 1.20 15.48
CA ILE A 219 -1.12 1.49 15.80
C ILE A 219 -1.23 2.22 17.16
N ASP A 220 -0.47 1.81 18.17
CA ASP A 220 -0.46 2.48 19.47
C ASP A 220 0.09 3.92 19.36
N ALA A 221 1.09 4.16 18.51
CA ALA A 221 1.60 5.49 18.22
C ALA A 221 0.57 6.37 17.51
N TYR A 222 -0.15 5.80 16.51
CA TYR A 222 -1.27 6.48 15.85
C TYR A 222 -2.34 6.92 16.85
N ASN A 223 -2.73 6.04 17.78
CA ASN A 223 -3.76 6.32 18.77
C ASN A 223 -3.39 7.40 19.81
N LYS A 224 -2.09 7.70 19.96
CA LYS A 224 -1.61 8.77 20.85
C LYS A 224 -1.66 10.14 20.22
N ARG A 225 -1.91 10.24 18.90
CA ARG A 225 -1.93 11.51 18.17
C ARG A 225 -3.32 12.14 18.21
N ASP A 226 -3.35 13.45 18.36
CA ASP A 226 -4.57 14.25 18.30
C ASP A 226 -4.80 14.72 16.86
N ARG A 227 -5.72 14.06 16.15
CA ARG A 227 -6.03 14.37 14.74
C ARG A 227 -7.03 15.54 14.69
N ARG A 228 -6.55 16.71 14.31
CA ARG A 228 -7.35 17.96 14.31
C ARG A 228 -7.96 18.31 12.96
N PHE A 229 -7.48 17.76 11.85
CA PHE A 229 -7.95 18.05 10.48
C PHE A 229 -8.14 19.56 10.18
N GLY A 230 -7.25 20.41 10.73
CA GLY A 230 -7.34 21.85 10.60
C GLY A 230 -8.34 22.56 11.56
N GLY A 231 -9.09 21.82 12.38
CA GLY A 231 -10.00 22.38 13.36
C GLY A 231 -9.31 22.82 14.66
N LEU A 232 -9.81 23.88 15.31
CA LEU A 232 -9.42 24.26 16.67
C LEU A 232 -10.27 23.47 17.66
N LYS A 233 -9.66 22.97 18.76
CA LYS A 233 -10.47 22.59 19.96
C LYS A 233 -11.02 23.84 20.55
N GLU A 234 -12.34 23.92 20.75
CA GLU A 234 -12.93 24.92 21.66
C GLU A 234 -12.35 24.65 23.04
N THR A 235 -11.45 25.53 23.50
CA THR A 235 -11.09 25.58 24.90
C THR A 235 -12.30 26.15 25.62
N ASN A 236 -13.04 25.29 26.34
CA ASN A 236 -13.96 25.77 27.36
C ASN A 236 -13.10 26.38 28.47
N ASP A 237 -12.70 27.63 28.27
CA ASP A 237 -12.26 28.50 29.36
C ASP A 237 -13.50 28.82 30.19
N THR A 238 -13.84 27.94 31.12
CA THR A 238 -14.61 28.35 32.30
C THR A 238 -13.72 29.25 33.11
N GLU A 239 -13.82 30.57 32.86
CA GLU A 239 -13.38 31.56 33.80
C GLU A 239 -14.19 31.38 35.11
N ASP A 240 -13.56 30.76 36.10
CA ASP A 240 -13.98 30.87 37.48
C ASP A 240 -13.75 32.31 37.93
N LYS A 241 -14.88 33.03 38.10
CA LYS A 241 -14.94 34.27 38.91
C LYS A 241 -15.14 33.95 40.36
#